data_6109159adb299d9c38e5974dd8326fe8
#
_entry.id   6109159adb299d9c38e5974dd8326fe8
#
_cell.length_a   1.000
_cell.length_b   1.000
_cell.length_c   1.000
_cell.angle_alpha   90.00
_cell.angle_beta   90.00
_cell.angle_gamma   90.00
#
_symmetry.space_group_name_H-M   'P 1'
#
loop_
_entity.id
_entity.type
_entity.pdbx_description
1 polymer ?
#
loop_
_entity_poly.entity_id
_entity_poly.type
_entity_poly.pdbx_seq_one_letter_code
_entity_poly.pdbx_strand_id
1 'polypeptide(L)'
;MVQQLRQEEPLYSCVIPIDSVTGNQDEEIVTFGVSAEDAKSQAKQLLAENYGCNESQILKLIEQARIEPLAHWCSPGDRHE
;
A
#
# COMPACT_ATOMS: atom_id res chain seq x y z
N MET A 1 3.40 -25.43 10.35
CA MET A 1 3.47 -25.22 10.11
C MET A 1 3.41 -24.60 9.34
N VAL A 2 3.31 -24.59 8.91
CA VAL A 2 3.32 -24.12 8.26
C VAL A 2 3.12 -23.27 7.68
N GLN A 3 2.96 -22.84 7.46
CA GLN A 3 2.71 -22.00 7.03
C GLN A 3 3.17 -21.45 6.19
N GLN A 4 3.84 -21.47 5.90
CA GLN A 4 4.45 -21.09 5.11
C GLN A 4 3.98 -21.07 3.89
N LEU A 5 3.34 -21.57 3.59
CA LEU A 5 2.74 -21.49 2.51
C LEU A 5 2.36 -20.24 2.14
N ARG A 6 2.38 -19.36 2.89
CA ARG A 6 2.01 -18.07 2.67
C ARG A 6 2.69 -17.47 1.57
N GLN A 7 3.76 -17.90 1.16
CA GLN A 7 4.42 -17.30 0.12
C GLN A 7 3.73 -17.39 -1.13
N GLU A 8 2.73 -18.14 -1.25
CA GLU A 8 1.98 -18.17 -2.43
C GLU A 8 0.98 -17.11 -2.52
N GLU A 9 0.71 -16.39 -1.48
CA GLU A 9 -0.29 -15.38 -1.52
C GLU A 9 0.26 -14.14 -2.15
N PRO A 10 -0.49 -13.43 -2.98
CA PRO A 10 0.00 -12.22 -3.55
C PRO A 10 0.20 -11.19 -2.47
N LEU A 11 1.12 -10.30 -2.71
CA LEU A 11 1.34 -9.17 -1.83
C LEU A 11 1.18 -7.94 -2.68
N TYR A 12 0.49 -6.96 -2.17
CA TYR A 12 0.24 -5.72 -2.90
C TYR A 12 0.75 -4.55 -2.09
N SER A 13 1.24 -3.55 -2.77
CA SER A 13 1.60 -2.30 -2.10
C SER A 13 0.61 -1.23 -2.50
N CYS A 14 0.37 -0.31 -1.58
CA CYS A 14 -0.49 0.83 -1.82
C CYS A 14 0.32 2.06 -1.48
N VAL A 15 0.59 2.89 -2.48
CA VAL A 15 1.38 4.10 -2.29
C VAL A 15 0.48 5.30 -2.48
N ILE A 16 0.41 6.14 -1.48
CA ILE A 16 -0.49 7.29 -1.49
C ILE A 16 0.28 8.56 -1.26
N PRO A 17 0.19 9.54 -2.17
CA PRO A 17 0.82 10.82 -1.93
C PRO A 17 0.05 11.56 -0.85
N ILE A 18 0.76 12.11 0.12
CA ILE A 18 0.13 12.82 1.21
C ILE A 18 0.65 14.24 1.35
N ASP A 19 1.22 14.78 0.29
CA ASP A 19 1.74 16.13 0.35
C ASP A 19 0.64 17.14 0.63
N SER A 20 -0.59 16.86 0.24
CA SER A 20 -1.69 17.77 0.52
C SER A 20 -2.08 17.76 2.00
N VAL A 21 -1.70 16.71 2.72
CA VAL A 21 -2.01 16.61 4.13
C VAL A 21 -0.90 17.17 4.98
N THR A 22 0.35 16.85 4.63
CA THR A 22 1.47 17.25 5.46
C THR A 22 2.12 18.54 5.02
N GLY A 23 1.89 18.93 3.79
CA GLY A 23 2.53 20.12 3.24
C GLY A 23 3.94 19.86 2.76
N ASN A 24 4.40 18.63 2.84
CA ASN A 24 5.74 18.29 2.39
C ASN A 24 5.69 17.69 1.00
N GLN A 25 6.37 18.31 0.07
CA GLN A 25 6.38 17.86 -1.28
C GLN A 25 6.93 16.47 -1.39
N ASP A 26 6.34 15.66 -2.22
CA ASP A 26 6.81 14.29 -2.49
C ASP A 26 6.70 13.36 -1.31
N GLU A 27 5.96 13.70 -0.30
CA GLU A 27 5.78 12.79 0.81
C GLU A 27 4.70 11.78 0.48
N GLU A 28 4.97 10.52 0.78
CA GLU A 28 4.04 9.43 0.48
C GLU A 28 4.02 8.44 1.63
N ILE A 29 2.92 7.71 1.75
CA ILE A 29 2.89 6.58 2.64
C ILE A 29 2.79 5.32 1.81
N VAL A 30 3.31 4.23 2.34
CA VAL A 30 3.27 2.94 1.67
C VAL A 30 2.74 1.91 2.64
N THR A 31 1.74 1.16 2.22
CA THR A 31 1.20 0.07 3.03
C THR A 31 1.17 -1.18 2.18
N PHE A 32 1.04 -2.32 2.84
CA PHE A 32 1.06 -3.60 2.17
C PHE A 32 -0.11 -4.45 2.63
N GLY A 33 -0.55 -5.33 1.78
CA GLY A 33 -1.64 -6.23 2.12
C GLY A 33 -1.66 -7.41 1.20
N VAL A 34 -2.47 -8.40 1.52
CA VAL A 34 -2.57 -9.61 0.71
C VAL A 34 -3.51 -9.43 -0.47
N SER A 35 -4.16 -8.30 -0.55
CA SER A 35 -5.00 -7.97 -1.69
C SER A 35 -4.98 -6.47 -1.85
N ALA A 36 -5.45 -5.99 -2.97
CA ALA A 36 -5.54 -4.55 -3.20
C ALA A 36 -6.41 -3.91 -2.13
N GLU A 37 -7.53 -4.54 -1.80
CA GLU A 37 -8.42 -4.00 -0.79
C GLU A 37 -7.77 -3.98 0.58
N ASP A 38 -7.00 -5.01 0.89
CA ASP A 38 -6.33 -5.09 2.17
C ASP A 38 -5.28 -3.98 2.29
N ALA A 39 -4.51 -3.77 1.25
CA ALA A 39 -3.50 -2.71 1.25
C ALA A 39 -4.15 -1.33 1.42
N LYS A 40 -5.29 -1.11 0.76
CA LYS A 40 -6.01 0.14 0.92
C LYS A 40 -6.55 0.31 2.33
N SER A 41 -7.03 -0.78 2.90
CA SER A 41 -7.57 -0.74 4.25
C SER A 41 -6.50 -0.35 5.25
N GLN A 42 -5.30 -0.88 5.08
CA GLN A 42 -4.18 -0.52 5.93
C GLN A 42 -3.87 0.97 5.77
N ALA A 43 -3.91 1.46 4.55
CA ALA A 43 -3.63 2.86 4.29
C ALA A 43 -4.68 3.76 4.92
N LYS A 44 -5.95 3.38 4.82
CA LYS A 44 -7.01 4.18 5.41
C LYS A 44 -6.83 4.28 6.91
N GLN A 45 -6.49 3.18 7.54
CA GLN A 45 -6.29 3.17 8.97
C GLN A 45 -5.12 4.05 9.36
N LEU A 46 -4.03 3.97 8.63
CA LEU A 46 -2.87 4.78 8.89
C LEU A 46 -3.20 6.28 8.76
N LEU A 47 -3.93 6.65 7.73
CA LEU A 47 -4.29 8.04 7.53
C LEU A 47 -5.17 8.55 8.66
N ALA A 48 -6.11 7.74 9.10
CA ALA A 48 -7.00 8.15 10.17
C ALA A 48 -6.27 8.29 11.51
N GLU A 49 -5.37 7.36 11.78
CA GLU A 49 -4.75 7.31 13.09
C GLU A 49 -3.52 8.18 13.23
N ASN A 50 -2.71 8.23 12.19
CA ASN A 50 -1.45 8.96 12.30
C ASN A 50 -1.51 10.36 11.72
N TYR A 51 -2.42 10.60 10.79
CA TYR A 51 -2.50 11.90 10.14
C TYR A 51 -3.80 12.63 10.44
N GLY A 52 -4.68 12.00 11.19
CA GLY A 52 -5.93 12.66 11.59
C GLY A 52 -6.85 13.01 10.45
N CYS A 53 -6.77 12.27 9.34
CA CYS A 53 -7.59 12.56 8.19
C CYS A 53 -9.03 12.16 8.45
N ASN A 54 -9.97 12.94 7.95
CA ASN A 54 -11.37 12.56 8.06
C ASN A 54 -11.72 11.70 6.85
N GLU A 55 -12.93 11.19 6.85
CA GLU A 55 -13.35 10.25 5.84
C GLU A 55 -13.26 10.82 4.44
N SER A 56 -13.64 12.05 4.27
CA SER A 56 -13.60 12.72 3.00
C SER A 56 -12.17 12.84 2.46
N GLN A 57 -11.25 13.18 3.33
CA GLN A 57 -9.85 13.29 2.94
C GLN A 57 -9.29 11.94 2.58
N ILE A 58 -9.63 10.92 3.35
CA ILE A 58 -9.17 9.58 3.10
C ILE A 58 -9.64 9.09 1.74
N LEU A 59 -10.89 9.33 1.41
CA LEU A 59 -11.42 8.90 0.14
C LEU A 59 -10.68 9.56 -1.04
N LYS A 60 -10.40 10.83 -0.90
CA LYS A 60 -9.69 11.53 -1.94
C LYS A 60 -8.27 11.01 -2.10
N LEU A 61 -7.62 10.71 -1.00
CA LEU A 61 -6.26 10.21 -1.05
C LEU A 61 -6.23 8.80 -1.64
N ILE A 62 -7.19 7.99 -1.28
CA ILE A 62 -7.27 6.63 -1.80
C ILE A 62 -7.48 6.64 -3.31
N GLU A 63 -8.19 7.63 -3.82
CA GLU A 63 -8.38 7.74 -5.25
C GLU A 63 -7.07 7.99 -5.98
N GLN A 64 -6.10 8.57 -5.32
CA GLN A 64 -4.81 8.84 -5.91
C GLN A 64 -3.81 7.72 -5.65
N ALA A 65 -4.22 6.69 -4.94
CA ALA A 65 -3.31 5.63 -4.56
C ALA A 65 -2.90 4.79 -5.75
N ARG A 66 -1.66 4.33 -5.71
CA ARG A 66 -1.18 3.38 -6.71
C ARG A 66 -1.09 2.04 -6.05
N ILE A 67 -1.72 1.04 -6.63
CA ILE A 67 -1.72 -0.30 -6.10
C ILE A 67 -0.93 -1.18 -7.06
N GLU A 68 0.06 -1.86 -6.54
CA GLU A 68 0.90 -2.70 -7.38
C GLU A 68 1.09 -4.05 -6.75
N PRO A 69 1.01 -5.11 -7.54
CA PRO A 69 1.30 -6.43 -7.02
C PRO A 69 2.80 -6.63 -6.92
N LEU A 70 3.22 -7.25 -5.84
CA LEU A 70 4.63 -7.47 -5.60
C LEU A 70 5.06 -8.91 -5.74
N ALA A 71 4.11 -9.78 -5.94
CA ALA A 71 4.42 -11.20 -5.88
C ALA A 71 5.48 -11.62 -6.85
N HIS A 72 5.45 -11.07 -8.04
CA HIS A 72 6.34 -11.57 -9.03
C HIS A 72 7.76 -11.04 -8.91
N TRP A 73 7.99 -10.02 -8.16
CA TRP A 73 9.34 -9.54 -8.12
C TRP A 73 10.22 -10.48 -7.30
N CYS A 74 9.63 -11.47 -6.71
CA CYS A 74 10.42 -12.44 -6.03
C CYS A 74 11.07 -13.41 -6.97
N SER A 75 10.86 -13.31 -8.23
CA SER A 75 11.45 -14.22 -9.15
C SER A 75 12.71 -13.70 -9.68
N PRO A 76 13.76 -13.90 -9.03
CA PRO A 76 14.98 -13.28 -9.39
C PRO A 76 15.50 -13.79 -10.67
N GLY A 77 15.24 -14.97 -10.92
CA GLY A 77 15.78 -15.50 -12.05
C GLY A 77 15.44 -14.83 -13.27
N ASP A 78 14.46 -14.21 -13.17
CA ASP A 78 14.08 -13.59 -14.24
C ASP A 78 14.88 -12.56 -14.57
N ARG A 79 15.44 -12.20 -14.10
CA ARG A 79 16.14 -11.21 -14.39
C ARG A 79 17.20 -11.36 -14.94
N HIS A 80 17.27 -12.07 -15.36
CA HIS A 80 18.05 -12.35 -15.72
C HIS A 80 18.49 -12.51 -16.12
N GLU A 81 18.62 -12.58 -16.08
CA GLU A 81 19.03 -12.87 -16.29
C GLU A 81 19.20 -12.91 -16.60
#